data_d10c29fc46de1ed7b8862b83dddeafc0
#
_entry.id   d10c29fc46de1ed7b8862b83dddeafc0
#
_cell.length_a   1.000
_cell.length_b   1.000
_cell.length_c   1.000
_cell.angle_alpha   90.00
_cell.angle_beta   90.00
_cell.angle_gamma   90.00
#
_symmetry.space_group_name_H-M   'P 1'
#
loop_
_entity.id
_entity.type
_entity.pdbx_description
1 polymer ?
#
loop_
_entity_poly.entity_id
_entity_poly.type
_entity_poly.pdbx_seq_one_letter_code
_entity_poly.pdbx_strand_id
1 'polypeptide(L)'
;MNALKDNKLFPRILRGDIYYVDFGNQPGSVVHGIRPAMVVQNDTGNWHAPTLIVAAVTTEIKKLRQPTHIVIGTRFGLPRESMLLLEQLFTIDKSMLMTYVGTADESFLELVDKAVAVSVGVHPTICNSKYCNERKHSSEQNNKKGRLKKNG
;
A
#
# COMPACT_ATOMS: atom_id res chain seq x y z
N MET A 1 -5.91 -14.14 27.43
CA MET A 1 -6.64 -15.33 26.96
C MET A 1 -6.83 -15.27 25.46
N ASN A 2 -6.35 -16.20 24.82
CA ASN A 2 -6.33 -16.66 23.42
C ASN A 2 -7.42 -16.19 22.45
N ALA A 3 -7.45 -14.90 22.09
CA ALA A 3 -8.22 -14.38 20.95
C ALA A 3 -7.45 -14.44 19.63
N LEU A 4 -6.29 -15.11 19.59
CA LEU A 4 -5.41 -15.16 18.41
C LEU A 4 -5.51 -16.47 17.62
N LYS A 5 -6.54 -17.31 17.85
CA LYS A 5 -6.68 -18.61 17.16
C LYS A 5 -7.76 -18.69 16.09
N ASP A 6 -8.56 -17.64 15.88
CA ASP A 6 -9.60 -17.66 14.85
C ASP A 6 -9.25 -16.78 13.65
N ASN A 7 -8.17 -17.14 12.97
CA ASN A 7 -7.74 -16.54 11.71
C ASN A 7 -8.63 -16.96 10.51
N LYS A 8 -9.87 -17.37 10.78
CA LYS A 8 -10.82 -17.87 9.77
C LYS A 8 -11.86 -16.87 9.32
N LEU A 9 -11.94 -15.67 9.94
CA LEU A 9 -13.02 -14.70 9.70
C LEU A 9 -12.63 -13.47 8.89
N PHE A 10 -11.34 -13.20 8.69
CA PHE A 10 -10.91 -12.09 7.85
C PHE A 10 -10.15 -12.61 6.64
N PRO A 11 -10.53 -12.20 5.41
CA PRO A 11 -9.71 -12.48 4.25
C PRO A 11 -8.30 -11.91 4.50
N ARG A 12 -7.28 -12.59 3.97
CA ARG A 12 -5.90 -12.14 4.10
C ARG A 12 -5.76 -10.74 3.55
N ILE A 13 -5.44 -9.78 4.42
CA ILE A 13 -5.20 -8.39 4.03
C ILE A 13 -3.81 -8.30 3.42
N LEU A 14 -3.72 -7.78 2.20
CA LEU A 14 -2.48 -7.63 1.46
C LEU A 14 -2.13 -6.16 1.25
N ARG A 15 -0.85 -5.90 1.07
CA ARG A 15 -0.37 -4.60 0.61
C ARG A 15 -0.97 -4.28 -0.76
N GLY A 16 -1.54 -3.09 -0.91
CA GLY A 16 -2.26 -2.67 -2.11
C GLY A 16 -3.77 -2.86 -2.05
N ASP A 17 -4.28 -3.60 -1.05
CA ASP A 17 -5.72 -3.70 -0.85
C ASP A 17 -6.32 -2.35 -0.48
N ILE A 18 -7.50 -2.07 -1.02
CA ILE A 18 -8.25 -0.83 -0.79
C ILE A 18 -9.52 -1.18 -0.04
N TYR A 19 -9.75 -0.49 1.07
CA TYR A 19 -10.96 -0.59 1.90
C TYR A 19 -11.51 0.78 2.20
N TYR A 20 -12.81 0.88 2.46
CA TYR A 20 -13.36 2.04 3.15
C TYR A 20 -12.95 2.00 4.62
N VAL A 21 -12.57 3.18 5.13
CA VAL A 21 -12.16 3.39 6.53
C VAL A 21 -12.84 4.65 7.04
N ASP A 22 -13.33 4.62 8.27
CA ASP A 22 -13.82 5.82 8.94
C ASP A 22 -12.65 6.49 9.68
N PHE A 23 -12.18 7.60 9.14
CA PHE A 23 -11.11 8.42 9.74
C PHE A 23 -11.62 9.35 10.85
N GLY A 24 -12.93 9.34 11.13
CA GLY A 24 -13.54 10.21 12.14
C GLY A 24 -13.43 11.69 11.80
N ASN A 25 -13.47 12.53 12.83
CA ASN A 25 -13.25 13.97 12.72
C ASN A 25 -11.76 14.28 12.88
N GLN A 26 -11.17 14.90 11.86
CA GLN A 26 -9.79 15.36 11.88
C GLN A 26 -9.73 16.86 11.63
N PRO A 27 -8.78 17.58 12.25
CA PRO A 27 -8.65 19.02 12.05
C PRO A 27 -7.99 19.39 10.72
N GLY A 28 -8.35 20.55 10.19
CA GLY A 28 -7.68 21.18 9.06
C GLY A 28 -7.74 20.38 7.78
N SER A 29 -6.57 20.16 7.18
CA SER A 29 -6.42 19.47 5.88
C SER A 29 -6.24 17.95 5.99
N VAL A 30 -6.34 17.40 7.18
CA VAL A 30 -6.26 15.95 7.40
C VAL A 30 -7.52 15.30 6.84
N VAL A 31 -7.35 14.19 6.11
CA VAL A 31 -8.49 13.43 5.59
C VAL A 31 -9.38 12.97 6.75
N HIS A 32 -10.68 13.13 6.59
CA HIS A 32 -11.68 12.82 7.61
C HIS A 32 -12.92 12.15 7.02
N GLY A 33 -13.76 11.59 7.89
CA GLY A 33 -14.97 10.85 7.51
C GLY A 33 -14.64 9.50 6.86
N ILE A 34 -15.65 8.90 6.25
CA ILE A 34 -15.53 7.59 5.59
C ILE A 34 -14.95 7.80 4.19
N ARG A 35 -13.76 7.23 3.95
CA ARG A 35 -13.01 7.35 2.70
C ARG A 35 -12.36 6.03 2.33
N PRO A 36 -12.11 5.77 1.04
CA PRO A 36 -11.23 4.68 0.67
C PRO A 36 -9.80 4.94 1.19
N ALA A 37 -9.11 3.88 1.54
CA ALA A 37 -7.71 3.90 1.95
C ALA A 37 -7.01 2.67 1.40
N MET A 38 -5.75 2.83 0.97
CA MET A 38 -4.92 1.73 0.47
C MET A 38 -3.99 1.25 1.58
N VAL A 39 -3.93 -0.04 1.80
CA VAL A 39 -2.95 -0.68 2.70
C VAL A 39 -1.56 -0.56 2.08
N VAL A 40 -0.67 0.15 2.77
CA VAL A 40 0.72 0.37 2.33
C VAL A 40 1.74 -0.36 3.21
N GLN A 41 1.31 -0.86 4.36
CA GLN A 41 2.13 -1.70 5.23
C GLN A 41 2.55 -2.99 4.51
N ASN A 42 3.75 -3.49 4.80
CA ASN A 42 4.23 -4.75 4.24
C ASN A 42 3.39 -5.96 4.71
N ASP A 43 3.40 -7.05 3.92
CA ASP A 43 2.55 -8.21 4.16
C ASP A 43 2.91 -8.99 5.43
N THR A 44 4.17 -8.96 5.86
CA THR A 44 4.58 -9.54 7.14
C THR A 44 3.92 -8.80 8.31
N GLY A 45 3.95 -7.47 8.28
CA GLY A 45 3.23 -6.63 9.24
C GLY A 45 1.72 -6.85 9.17
N ASN A 46 1.16 -6.90 7.97
CA ASN A 46 -0.27 -7.18 7.77
C ASN A 46 -0.70 -8.50 8.39
N TRP A 47 0.16 -9.51 8.36
CA TRP A 47 -0.13 -10.82 8.93
C TRP A 47 -0.05 -10.85 10.45
N HIS A 48 0.96 -10.22 11.03
CA HIS A 48 1.29 -10.38 12.45
C HIS A 48 0.76 -9.27 13.37
N ALA A 49 0.62 -8.03 12.85
CA ALA A 49 0.18 -6.91 13.65
C ALA A 49 -1.35 -6.79 13.72
N PRO A 50 -1.92 -6.28 14.83
CA PRO A 50 -3.34 -5.93 14.91
C PRO A 50 -3.67 -4.64 14.16
N THR A 51 -2.66 -3.87 13.78
CA THR A 51 -2.79 -2.57 13.11
C THR A 51 -2.28 -2.62 11.68
N LEU A 52 -2.71 -1.65 10.88
CA LEU A 52 -2.30 -1.44 9.49
C LEU A 52 -1.81 -0.01 9.30
N ILE A 53 -0.85 0.19 8.40
CA ILE A 53 -0.53 1.50 7.85
C ILE A 53 -1.26 1.63 6.53
N VAL A 54 -2.08 2.67 6.41
CA VAL A 54 -2.87 2.96 5.21
C VAL A 54 -2.60 4.38 4.70
N ALA A 55 -2.74 4.58 3.40
CA ALA A 55 -2.72 5.89 2.76
C ALA A 55 -4.14 6.29 2.35
N ALA A 56 -4.52 7.53 2.61
CA ALA A 56 -5.84 8.04 2.30
C ALA A 56 -6.04 8.23 0.78
N VAL A 57 -7.25 7.95 0.31
CA VAL A 57 -7.69 8.21 -1.07
C VAL A 57 -8.74 9.33 -1.05
N THR A 58 -8.60 10.29 -1.95
CA THR A 58 -9.51 11.42 -2.10
C THR A 58 -10.05 11.55 -3.52
N THR A 59 -11.26 12.05 -3.66
CA THR A 59 -11.81 12.49 -4.95
C THR A 59 -11.45 13.94 -5.28
N GLU A 60 -10.84 14.67 -4.35
CA GLU A 60 -10.32 16.01 -4.60
C GLU A 60 -8.95 15.93 -5.25
N ILE A 61 -8.92 15.97 -6.58
CA ILE A 61 -7.69 15.90 -7.38
C ILE A 61 -7.07 17.29 -7.44
N LYS A 62 -6.06 17.52 -6.60
CA LYS A 62 -5.31 18.78 -6.49
C LYS A 62 -3.82 18.52 -6.48
N LYS A 63 -3.02 19.55 -6.80
CA LYS A 63 -1.55 19.52 -6.70
C LYS A 63 -0.92 18.30 -7.42
N LEU A 64 -1.29 18.07 -8.67
CA LEU A 64 -0.83 16.93 -9.48
C LEU A 64 0.69 16.80 -9.63
N ARG A 65 1.45 17.86 -9.34
CA ARG A 65 2.93 17.85 -9.40
C ARG A 65 3.59 17.46 -8.08
N GLN A 66 2.80 17.22 -7.02
CA GLN A 66 3.36 16.81 -5.75
C GLN A 66 3.78 15.33 -5.84
N PRO A 67 5.05 14.98 -5.50
CA PRO A 67 5.58 13.64 -5.72
C PRO A 67 4.93 12.58 -4.83
N THR A 68 4.21 12.99 -3.77
CA THR A 68 3.46 12.11 -2.88
C THR A 68 2.00 11.89 -3.30
N HIS A 69 1.56 12.56 -4.39
CA HIS A 69 0.22 12.41 -4.97
C HIS A 69 0.26 11.50 -6.19
N ILE A 70 -0.55 10.44 -6.19
CA ILE A 70 -0.67 9.54 -7.34
C ILE A 70 -2.12 9.49 -7.79
N VAL A 71 -2.38 9.90 -9.04
CA VAL A 71 -3.72 9.73 -9.63
C VAL A 71 -3.98 8.25 -9.85
N ILE A 72 -5.00 7.74 -9.19
CA ILE A 72 -5.42 6.35 -9.28
C ILE A 72 -6.61 6.18 -10.25
N GLY A 73 -7.35 7.24 -10.49
CA GLY A 73 -8.53 7.22 -11.35
C GLY A 73 -9.66 6.40 -10.76
N THR A 74 -10.32 5.64 -11.61
CA THR A 74 -11.37 4.66 -11.24
C THR A 74 -10.85 3.23 -11.20
N ARG A 75 -9.51 3.05 -11.18
CA ARG A 75 -8.89 1.73 -11.15
C ARG A 75 -9.15 1.01 -9.83
N PHE A 76 -8.98 -0.29 -9.85
CA PHE A 76 -9.02 -1.17 -8.67
C PHE A 76 -10.36 -1.10 -7.92
N GLY A 77 -11.47 -0.91 -8.62
CA GLY A 77 -12.82 -0.90 -8.05
C GLY A 77 -13.29 0.43 -7.47
N LEU A 78 -12.50 1.51 -7.59
CA LEU A 78 -12.91 2.83 -7.12
C LEU A 78 -14.07 3.38 -7.98
N PRO A 79 -15.15 3.91 -7.36
CA PRO A 79 -16.34 4.35 -8.09
C PRO A 79 -16.19 5.72 -8.75
N ARG A 80 -15.15 6.48 -8.39
CA ARG A 80 -14.89 7.84 -8.86
C ARG A 80 -13.42 8.06 -9.14
N GLU A 81 -13.13 9.02 -10.03
CA GLU A 81 -11.79 9.57 -10.20
C GLU A 81 -11.19 9.94 -8.85
N SER A 82 -10.05 9.37 -8.54
CA SER A 82 -9.47 9.44 -7.21
C SER A 82 -7.96 9.63 -7.26
N MET A 83 -7.40 10.13 -6.17
CA MET A 83 -5.98 10.34 -5.95
C MET A 83 -5.57 9.75 -4.62
N LEU A 84 -4.45 9.05 -4.60
CA LEU A 84 -3.83 8.50 -3.41
C LEU A 84 -2.86 9.53 -2.83
N LEU A 85 -2.94 9.75 -1.51
CA LEU A 85 -2.18 10.76 -0.76
C LEU A 85 -1.15 10.07 0.13
N LEU A 86 0.09 9.93 -0.33
CA LEU A 86 1.13 9.21 0.40
C LEU A 86 1.75 10.02 1.54
N GLU A 87 1.45 11.33 1.64
CA GLU A 87 1.78 12.15 2.80
C GLU A 87 0.74 12.04 3.92
N GLN A 88 -0.44 11.49 3.64
CA GLN A 88 -1.48 11.24 4.63
C GLN A 88 -1.54 9.75 4.96
N LEU A 89 -0.56 9.32 5.76
CA LEU A 89 -0.43 7.96 6.25
C LEU A 89 -1.05 7.86 7.65
N PHE A 90 -1.87 6.82 7.84
CA PHE A 90 -2.55 6.57 9.10
C PHE A 90 -2.22 5.17 9.60
N THR A 91 -2.03 5.05 10.92
CA THR A 91 -2.09 3.76 11.59
C THR A 91 -3.51 3.54 12.07
N ILE A 92 -4.13 2.46 11.61
CA ILE A 92 -5.49 2.08 11.99
C ILE A 92 -5.51 0.67 12.60
N ASP A 93 -6.49 0.39 13.45
CA ASP A 93 -6.79 -0.98 13.86
C ASP A 93 -7.49 -1.74 12.72
N LYS A 94 -7.22 -3.02 12.57
CA LYS A 94 -7.86 -3.86 11.54
C LYS A 94 -9.40 -3.86 11.62
N SER A 95 -9.95 -3.69 12.83
CA SER A 95 -11.40 -3.59 13.05
C SER A 95 -12.03 -2.35 12.42
N MET A 96 -11.23 -1.34 12.06
CA MET A 96 -11.72 -0.13 11.37
C MET A 96 -11.92 -0.34 9.86
N LEU A 97 -11.48 -1.46 9.31
CA LEU A 97 -11.74 -1.80 7.90
C LEU A 97 -13.23 -2.06 7.70
N MET A 98 -13.78 -1.39 6.69
CA MET A 98 -15.18 -1.55 6.26
C MET A 98 -15.23 -2.38 4.97
N THR A 99 -15.88 -1.89 3.94
CA THR A 99 -16.06 -2.59 2.66
C THR A 99 -14.75 -2.65 1.88
N TYR A 100 -14.39 -3.84 1.42
CA TYR A 100 -13.31 -4.05 0.45
C TYR A 100 -13.71 -3.47 -0.91
N VAL A 101 -12.76 -2.80 -1.57
CA VAL A 101 -12.95 -2.12 -2.86
C VAL A 101 -12.24 -2.87 -3.98
N GLY A 102 -10.98 -3.18 -3.79
CA GLY A 102 -10.13 -3.84 -4.78
C GLY A 102 -8.68 -3.87 -4.36
N THR A 103 -7.81 -4.38 -5.22
CA THR A 103 -6.37 -4.50 -4.98
C THR A 103 -5.59 -3.88 -6.12
N ALA A 104 -4.62 -3.03 -5.79
CA ALA A 104 -3.68 -2.46 -6.76
C ALA A 104 -2.73 -3.52 -7.32
N ASP A 105 -2.40 -3.38 -8.61
CA ASP A 105 -1.41 -4.23 -9.25
C ASP A 105 0.03 -3.86 -8.86
N GLU A 106 0.96 -4.74 -9.19
CA GLU A 106 2.38 -4.59 -8.83
C GLU A 106 3.01 -3.34 -9.45
N SER A 107 2.66 -3.02 -10.70
CA SER A 107 3.17 -1.82 -11.38
C SER A 107 2.74 -0.53 -10.71
N PHE A 108 1.53 -0.48 -10.16
CA PHE A 108 1.06 0.65 -9.38
C PHE A 108 1.75 0.71 -8.01
N LEU A 109 2.00 -0.44 -7.38
CA LEU A 109 2.71 -0.49 -6.10
C LEU A 109 4.16 0.00 -6.21
N GLU A 110 4.83 -0.14 -7.34
CA GLU A 110 6.14 0.48 -7.59
C GLU A 110 6.09 2.02 -7.53
N LEU A 111 5.01 2.63 -8.01
CA LEU A 111 4.78 4.08 -7.88
C LEU A 111 4.53 4.46 -6.42
N VAL A 112 3.77 3.64 -5.71
CA VAL A 112 3.49 3.82 -4.27
C VAL A 112 4.80 3.76 -3.47
N ASP A 113 5.69 2.80 -3.76
CA ASP A 113 7.00 2.67 -3.11
C ASP A 113 7.82 3.97 -3.19
N LYS A 114 7.89 4.54 -4.39
CA LYS A 114 8.64 5.79 -4.63
C LYS A 114 8.03 6.96 -3.87
N ALA A 115 6.70 7.10 -3.92
CA ALA A 115 6.00 8.19 -3.27
C ALA A 115 6.04 8.10 -1.74
N VAL A 116 5.93 6.90 -1.16
CA VAL A 116 6.10 6.67 0.28
C VAL A 116 7.53 7.02 0.71
N ALA A 117 8.55 6.58 -0.05
CA ALA A 117 9.94 6.91 0.24
C ALA A 117 10.17 8.42 0.29
N VAL A 118 9.61 9.17 -0.66
CA VAL A 118 9.66 10.64 -0.66
C VAL A 118 8.95 11.21 0.57
N SER A 119 7.76 10.71 0.88
CA SER A 119 6.93 11.20 1.98
C SER A 119 7.62 11.10 3.34
N VAL A 120 8.36 10.02 3.59
CA VAL A 120 9.06 9.78 4.86
C VAL A 120 10.55 10.09 4.82
N GLY A 121 11.05 10.68 3.71
CA GLY A 121 12.43 11.11 3.57
C GLY A 121 13.44 9.96 3.42
N VAL A 122 13.03 8.81 2.93
CA VAL A 122 13.91 7.67 2.66
C VAL A 122 14.46 7.76 1.26
N HIS A 123 15.80 7.82 1.12
CA HIS A 123 16.46 7.75 -0.17
C HIS A 123 16.60 6.29 -0.62
N PRO A 124 16.18 5.94 -1.85
CA PRO A 124 16.26 4.55 -2.34
C PRO A 124 17.69 4.00 -2.44
N THR A 125 18.72 4.86 -2.37
CA THR A 125 20.14 4.49 -2.39
C THR A 125 20.73 4.09 -1.03
N ILE A 126 19.99 4.25 0.07
CA ILE A 126 20.48 3.93 1.43
C ILE A 126 19.97 2.57 1.92
N CYS A 127 19.55 1.70 1.03
CA CYS A 127 19.21 0.34 1.42
C CYS A 127 20.46 -0.54 1.54
N ASN A 128 21.29 -0.28 2.56
CA ASN A 128 22.43 -1.13 2.92
C ASN A 128 22.05 -2.20 3.95
N SER A 129 20.76 -2.50 4.09
CA SER A 129 20.30 -3.51 5.04
C SER A 129 20.24 -4.89 4.40
N LYS A 130 20.46 -5.91 5.23
CA LYS A 130 20.36 -7.35 4.90
C LYS A 130 19.08 -7.69 4.11
N TYR A 131 17.99 -6.96 4.32
CA TYR A 131 16.70 -7.15 3.67
C TYR A 131 16.62 -6.63 2.21
N CYS A 132 17.53 -5.73 1.79
CA CYS A 132 17.58 -5.27 0.40
C CYS A 132 18.36 -6.24 -0.50
N ASN A 133 19.27 -7.04 0.06
CA ASN A 133 20.03 -8.01 -0.71
C ASN A 133 19.22 -9.24 -1.13
N GLU A 134 18.18 -9.59 -0.37
CA GLU A 134 17.35 -10.76 -0.71
C GLU A 134 16.49 -10.54 -1.97
N ARG A 135 16.05 -9.30 -2.24
CA ARG A 135 15.30 -8.97 -3.48
C ARG A 135 16.19 -9.00 -4.73
N LYS A 136 17.49 -8.68 -4.62
CA LYS A 136 18.41 -8.73 -5.77
C LYS A 136 18.73 -10.15 -6.20
N HIS A 137 18.78 -11.11 -5.27
CA HIS A 137 19.05 -12.51 -5.61
C HIS A 137 17.88 -13.22 -6.30
N SER A 138 16.64 -12.84 -6.04
CA SER A 138 15.48 -13.44 -6.71
C SER A 138 15.31 -12.96 -8.16
N SER A 139 15.69 -11.71 -8.47
CA SER A 139 15.66 -11.18 -9.85
C SER A 139 16.80 -11.69 -10.73
N GLU A 140 17.98 -11.97 -10.16
CA GLU A 140 19.12 -12.53 -10.93
C GLU A 140 18.94 -14.02 -11.23
N GLN A 141 18.27 -14.80 -10.37
CA GLN A 141 18.02 -16.22 -10.63
C GLN A 141 16.97 -16.43 -11.74
N ASN A 142 16.00 -15.52 -11.87
CA ASN A 142 15.02 -15.58 -12.96
C ASN A 142 15.63 -15.21 -14.33
N ASN A 143 16.64 -14.34 -14.35
CA ASN A 143 17.30 -13.94 -15.59
C ASN A 143 18.30 -15.00 -16.12
N LYS A 144 18.85 -15.84 -15.25
CA LYS A 144 19.73 -16.96 -15.64
C LYS A 144 18.96 -18.15 -16.20
N LYS A 145 17.73 -18.39 -15.76
CA LYS A 145 16.87 -19.47 -16.30
C LYS A 145 16.29 -19.17 -17.69
N GLY A 146 16.19 -17.87 -18.07
CA GLY A 146 15.71 -17.47 -19.40
C GLY A 146 16.75 -17.57 -20.52
N ARG A 147 18.06 -17.64 -20.19
CA ARG A 147 19.15 -17.66 -21.18
C ARG A 147 19.59 -19.07 -21.63
N LEU A 148 19.14 -20.12 -20.97
CA LEU A 148 19.53 -21.49 -21.27
C LEU A 148 18.58 -22.25 -22.22
N LYS A 149 17.55 -21.57 -22.78
CA LYS A 149 16.59 -22.19 -23.73
C LYS A 149 16.64 -21.65 -25.16
N LYS A 150 17.72 -21.00 -25.57
CA LYS A 150 17.90 -20.56 -26.97
C LYS A 150 19.24 -20.98 -27.55
N ASN A 151 19.61 -22.22 -27.46
CA ASN A 151 20.58 -22.85 -28.34
C ASN A 151 20.34 -24.38 -28.29
N GLY A 152 19.51 -24.83 -29.20
CA GLY A 152 19.21 -26.21 -29.46
C GLY A 152 18.32 -26.29 -30.68
#